data_dedf3967df7c14749a0d45d1c75b4719
#
_entry.id   dedf3967df7c14749a0d45d1c75b4719
#
_cell.length_a   1.000
_cell.length_b   1.000
_cell.length_c   1.000
_cell.angle_alpha   90.00
_cell.angle_beta   90.00
_cell.angle_gamma   90.00
#
_symmetry.space_group_name_H-M   'P 1'
#
loop_
_entity.id
_entity.type
_entity.pdbx_description
1 polymer ?
#
loop_
_entity_poly.entity_id
_entity_poly.type
_entity_poly.pdbx_seq_one_letter_code
_entity_poly.pdbx_strand_id
1 'polypeptide(L)'
;MLRLPDRWVWDFWIADTGSEYHIYFLQAPKSLGDQVKRHWNATVGHAVSANLRDWDVAGTALRPDPPGSWESMATWTGSVLEHDGLWHLLYTGTRSTDSGVEQRIALATSADLSTWTRHPSNPVIELDPRWYERVEHEAWRDPWLLRDPAGNGFHALITARATTGEPDARGVIGHAWSPDLVRWEVRPPLSEPGEFGHLEVPQVALVDGTPVLLFSVAPDRVGAARRARRPAEHSGPVVAVGESLLGPWDIAAARVIPVPDLYSARLVRDRAGEWQVLGFLDGSARGTFIGEISDPIPLRELGLP
;
A
#
# COMPACT_ATOMS: atom_id res chain seq x y z
N MET A 1 -19.65 -1.68 2.05
CA MET A 1 -18.89 -0.62 1.33
C MET A 1 -18.61 0.53 2.28
N LEU A 2 -17.36 1.01 2.34
CA LEU A 2 -16.99 2.18 3.14
C LEU A 2 -16.96 3.43 2.26
N ARG A 3 -17.83 4.39 2.56
CA ARG A 3 -17.87 5.70 1.88
C ARG A 3 -18.16 6.82 2.88
N LEU A 4 -17.58 7.99 2.62
CA LEU A 4 -17.84 9.19 3.40
C LEU A 4 -18.53 10.23 2.51
N PRO A 5 -19.61 10.90 2.99
CA PRO A 5 -20.36 11.84 2.15
C PRO A 5 -19.52 13.03 1.66
N ASP A 6 -18.67 13.58 2.52
CA ASP A 6 -17.89 14.79 2.32
C ASP A 6 -16.41 14.55 2.00
N ARG A 7 -15.97 13.29 1.93
CA ARG A 7 -14.57 12.92 1.70
C ARG A 7 -14.44 11.88 0.60
N TRP A 8 -13.36 11.95 -0.15
CA TRP A 8 -12.83 10.82 -0.90
C TRP A 8 -12.10 9.89 0.04
N VAL A 9 -12.20 8.57 -0.22
CA VAL A 9 -11.52 7.49 0.49
C VAL A 9 -10.78 6.65 -0.54
N TRP A 10 -9.50 6.33 -0.27
CA TRP A 10 -8.70 5.48 -1.16
C TRP A 10 -7.64 4.75 -0.34
N ASP A 11 -6.66 4.14 -0.96
CA ASP A 11 -5.61 3.31 -0.35
C ASP A 11 -5.85 3.00 1.13
N PHE A 12 -5.85 1.74 1.47
CA PHE A 12 -6.18 1.34 2.83
C PHE A 12 -5.38 0.11 3.26
N TRP A 13 -5.37 -0.14 4.55
CA TRP A 13 -4.83 -1.35 5.16
C TRP A 13 -5.70 -1.77 6.34
N ILE A 14 -5.59 -3.05 6.73
CA ILE A 14 -6.47 -3.64 7.75
C ILE A 14 -5.62 -4.29 8.84
N ALA A 15 -5.97 -4.02 10.09
CA ALA A 15 -5.57 -4.81 11.24
C ALA A 15 -6.73 -5.72 11.65
N ASP A 16 -6.46 -7.00 11.83
CA ASP A 16 -7.44 -7.99 12.32
C ASP A 16 -7.08 -8.37 13.75
N THR A 17 -7.98 -8.11 14.69
CA THR A 17 -7.83 -8.48 16.09
C THR A 17 -8.35 -9.90 16.41
N GLY A 18 -8.94 -10.58 15.40
CA GLY A 18 -9.67 -11.84 15.59
C GLY A 18 -11.15 -11.62 15.88
N SER A 19 -11.54 -10.53 16.53
CA SER A 19 -12.93 -10.14 16.79
C SER A 19 -13.43 -9.03 15.87
N GLU A 20 -12.57 -8.07 15.55
CA GLU A 20 -12.88 -6.89 14.75
C GLU A 20 -11.81 -6.63 13.70
N TYR A 21 -12.20 -6.01 12.60
CA TYR A 21 -11.32 -5.47 11.59
C TYR A 21 -11.23 -3.96 11.79
N HIS A 22 -10.02 -3.46 11.98
CA HIS A 22 -9.73 -2.04 11.97
C HIS A 22 -9.19 -1.67 10.59
N ILE A 23 -9.91 -0.84 9.86
CA ILE A 23 -9.46 -0.33 8.57
C ILE A 23 -8.92 1.08 8.74
N TYR A 24 -7.72 1.30 8.22
CA TYR A 24 -7.13 2.62 8.05
C TYR A 24 -7.14 2.94 6.57
N PHE A 25 -7.49 4.16 6.22
CA PHE A 25 -7.65 4.56 4.83
C PHE A 25 -7.23 6.01 4.62
N LEU A 26 -6.69 6.29 3.46
CA LEU A 26 -6.43 7.67 3.08
C LEU A 26 -7.76 8.39 2.83
N GLN A 27 -7.85 9.62 3.30
CA GLN A 27 -9.02 10.46 3.08
C GLN A 27 -8.64 11.91 2.85
N ALA A 28 -9.43 12.62 2.01
CA ALA A 28 -9.32 14.05 1.78
C ALA A 28 -10.69 14.67 1.53
N PRO A 29 -10.92 15.96 1.88
CA PRO A 29 -12.21 16.61 1.69
C PRO A 29 -12.59 16.76 0.21
N LYS A 30 -13.82 16.43 -0.16
CA LYS A 30 -14.38 16.68 -1.50
C LYS A 30 -14.51 18.18 -1.80
N SER A 31 -14.52 19.03 -0.77
CA SER A 31 -14.51 20.50 -0.89
C SER A 31 -13.24 21.08 -1.54
N LEU A 32 -12.18 20.29 -1.71
CA LEU A 32 -11.01 20.65 -2.52
C LEU A 32 -11.37 20.90 -4.00
N GLY A 33 -12.50 20.38 -4.47
CA GLY A 33 -13.03 20.54 -5.82
C GLY A 33 -12.28 19.79 -6.91
N ASP A 34 -10.99 19.63 -6.77
CA ASP A 34 -10.11 18.88 -7.67
C ASP A 34 -9.65 17.60 -6.99
N GLN A 35 -10.03 16.45 -7.56
CA GLN A 35 -9.69 15.14 -7.04
C GLN A 35 -8.17 14.86 -6.97
N VAL A 36 -7.35 15.50 -7.81
CA VAL A 36 -5.89 15.32 -7.80
C VAL A 36 -5.28 15.90 -6.53
N LYS A 37 -5.85 16.97 -6.00
CA LYS A 37 -5.39 17.59 -4.75
C LYS A 37 -5.50 16.69 -3.52
N ARG A 38 -6.27 15.58 -3.59
CA ARG A 38 -6.39 14.64 -2.48
C ARG A 38 -5.04 14.11 -2.02
N HIS A 39 -4.11 13.87 -2.93
CA HIS A 39 -2.79 13.32 -2.62
C HIS A 39 -2.00 14.21 -1.64
N TRP A 40 -2.09 15.53 -1.82
CA TRP A 40 -1.37 16.52 -1.01
C TRP A 40 -2.15 16.99 0.23
N ASN A 41 -3.36 16.47 0.42
CA ASN A 41 -4.23 16.77 1.56
C ASN A 41 -4.66 15.50 2.29
N ALA A 42 -3.93 14.42 2.10
CA ALA A 42 -4.26 13.13 2.67
C ALA A 42 -4.02 13.12 4.19
N THR A 43 -4.99 12.57 4.88
CA THR A 43 -4.92 12.15 6.27
C THR A 43 -5.34 10.69 6.36
N VAL A 44 -5.00 10.00 7.44
CA VAL A 44 -5.43 8.62 7.69
C VAL A 44 -6.73 8.61 8.47
N GLY A 45 -7.80 8.10 7.88
CA GLY A 45 -9.06 7.79 8.56
C GLY A 45 -9.00 6.42 9.23
N HIS A 46 -9.96 6.16 10.13
CA HIS A 46 -10.12 4.90 10.85
C HIS A 46 -11.58 4.52 10.94
N ALA A 47 -11.89 3.25 10.69
CA ALA A 47 -13.19 2.66 10.94
C ALA A 47 -13.05 1.21 11.45
N VAL A 48 -14.09 0.68 12.06
CA VAL A 48 -14.12 -0.66 12.64
C VAL A 48 -15.29 -1.45 12.07
N SER A 49 -15.10 -2.75 11.86
CA SER A 49 -16.13 -3.66 11.36
C SER A 49 -15.98 -5.06 11.93
N ALA A 50 -17.08 -5.73 12.18
CA ALA A 50 -17.08 -7.16 12.53
C ALA A 50 -17.09 -8.07 11.29
N ASN A 51 -17.43 -7.54 10.10
CA ASN A 51 -17.80 -8.36 8.92
C ASN A 51 -17.23 -7.86 7.58
N LEU A 52 -16.36 -6.84 7.57
CA LEU A 52 -15.76 -6.21 6.39
C LEU A 52 -16.77 -5.46 5.48
N ARG A 53 -18.03 -5.31 5.89
CA ARG A 53 -19.11 -4.70 5.10
C ARG A 53 -19.69 -3.46 5.77
N ASP A 54 -20.03 -3.60 7.04
CA ASP A 54 -20.63 -2.54 7.84
C ASP A 54 -19.53 -1.90 8.68
N TRP A 55 -19.27 -0.62 8.44
CA TRP A 55 -18.14 0.11 9.00
C TRP A 55 -18.60 1.23 9.92
N ASP A 56 -18.18 1.18 11.17
CA ASP A 56 -18.34 2.26 12.14
C ASP A 56 -17.13 3.19 12.08
N VAL A 57 -17.34 4.41 11.58
CA VAL A 57 -16.26 5.40 11.38
C VAL A 57 -15.83 5.99 12.71
N ALA A 58 -14.61 5.70 13.11
CA ALA A 58 -14.00 6.17 14.39
C ALA A 58 -13.36 7.57 14.27
N GLY A 59 -13.08 8.04 13.05
CA GLY A 59 -12.54 9.38 12.82
C GLY A 59 -11.21 9.39 12.09
N THR A 60 -10.29 10.28 12.49
CA THR A 60 -8.96 10.41 11.89
C THR A 60 -7.90 9.86 12.82
N ALA A 61 -7.16 8.85 12.38
CA ALA A 61 -6.08 8.21 13.13
C ALA A 61 -4.77 9.02 13.09
N LEU A 62 -4.38 9.50 11.88
CA LEU A 62 -3.17 10.31 11.72
C LEU A 62 -3.43 11.51 10.81
N ARG A 63 -2.77 12.62 11.13
CA ARG A 63 -2.71 13.84 10.32
C ARG A 63 -1.26 14.20 10.08
N PRO A 64 -0.93 14.93 9.02
CA PRO A 64 0.40 15.53 8.87
C PRO A 64 0.77 16.36 10.12
N ASP A 65 2.05 16.42 10.40
CA ASP A 65 2.60 17.26 11.45
C ASP A 65 2.52 18.76 11.06
N PRO A 66 2.68 19.68 12.03
CA PRO A 66 2.75 21.12 11.73
C PRO A 66 3.83 21.48 10.69
N PRO A 67 3.67 22.62 10.01
CA PRO A 67 4.69 23.12 9.07
C PRO A 67 6.08 23.16 9.69
N GLY A 68 7.08 22.70 8.94
CA GLY A 68 8.48 22.58 9.38
C GLY A 68 8.90 21.17 9.77
N SER A 69 7.96 20.27 10.01
CA SER A 69 8.24 18.82 10.15
C SER A 69 8.55 18.19 8.78
N TRP A 70 9.24 17.07 8.82
CA TRP A 70 9.54 16.26 7.63
C TRP A 70 8.27 15.60 7.02
N GLU A 71 7.18 15.46 7.75
CA GLU A 71 5.88 14.93 7.30
C GLU A 71 4.76 15.99 7.35
N SER A 72 5.07 17.21 6.98
CA SER A 72 4.18 18.36 7.13
C SER A 72 3.14 18.53 6.02
N MET A 73 3.16 17.70 4.97
CA MET A 73 2.24 17.84 3.83
C MET A 73 1.10 16.82 3.85
N ALA A 74 1.44 15.55 3.82
CA ALA A 74 0.46 14.46 3.76
C ALA A 74 0.99 13.20 4.46
N THR A 75 0.07 12.41 4.99
CA THR A 75 0.30 11.03 5.43
C THR A 75 -0.31 10.10 4.39
N TRP A 76 0.52 9.19 3.84
CA TRP A 76 0.09 8.25 2.80
C TRP A 76 0.07 6.81 3.32
N THR A 77 -0.17 5.88 2.40
CA THR A 77 -0.37 4.46 2.61
C THR A 77 0.65 3.82 3.53
N GLY A 78 0.18 2.83 4.28
CA GLY A 78 0.96 2.08 5.24
C GLY A 78 0.47 0.66 5.43
N SER A 79 0.97 0.02 6.48
CA SER A 79 0.49 -1.28 6.96
C SER A 79 0.74 -1.42 8.45
N VAL A 80 -0.02 -2.30 9.10
CA VAL A 80 0.08 -2.57 10.52
C VAL A 80 0.45 -4.02 10.80
N LEU A 81 1.20 -4.21 11.89
CA LEU A 81 1.56 -5.52 12.41
C LEU A 81 1.60 -5.47 13.92
N GLU A 82 1.02 -6.48 14.59
CA GLU A 82 1.12 -6.63 16.04
C GLU A 82 2.44 -7.31 16.41
N HIS A 83 3.14 -6.79 17.40
CA HIS A 83 4.34 -7.39 17.97
C HIS A 83 4.49 -7.00 19.43
N ASP A 84 4.71 -8.00 20.31
CA ASP A 84 4.92 -7.84 21.74
C ASP A 84 3.83 -7.01 22.46
N GLY A 85 2.56 -7.23 22.07
CA GLY A 85 1.40 -6.55 22.63
C GLY A 85 1.21 -5.10 22.16
N LEU A 86 1.97 -4.64 21.17
CA LEU A 86 1.81 -3.36 20.52
C LEU A 86 1.56 -3.52 19.02
N TRP A 87 0.73 -2.65 18.49
CA TRP A 87 0.54 -2.49 17.06
C TRP A 87 1.57 -1.50 16.51
N HIS A 88 2.24 -1.91 15.45
CA HIS A 88 3.23 -1.10 14.74
C HIS A 88 2.68 -0.72 13.38
N LEU A 89 2.61 0.55 13.08
CA LEU A 89 2.19 1.11 11.80
C LEU A 89 3.41 1.70 11.10
N LEU A 90 3.82 1.11 9.98
CA LEU A 90 4.64 1.82 9.01
C LEU A 90 3.74 2.57 8.04
N TYR A 91 4.06 3.83 7.76
CA TYR A 91 3.32 4.68 6.83
C TYR A 91 4.26 5.62 6.08
N THR A 92 3.79 6.21 4.99
CA THR A 92 4.57 7.16 4.21
C THR A 92 4.21 8.59 4.62
N GLY A 93 5.23 9.40 4.85
CA GLY A 93 5.09 10.84 5.07
C GLY A 93 5.73 11.66 3.95
N THR A 94 5.17 12.83 3.67
CA THR A 94 5.68 13.80 2.69
C THR A 94 5.78 15.18 3.28
N ARG A 95 6.69 16.01 2.75
CA ARG A 95 7.03 17.33 3.30
C ARG A 95 6.54 18.46 2.40
N SER A 96 6.02 19.52 3.01
CA SER A 96 5.51 20.68 2.27
C SER A 96 6.60 21.54 1.62
N THR A 97 7.81 21.56 2.19
CA THR A 97 8.92 22.38 1.67
C THR A 97 9.53 21.87 0.36
N ASP A 98 9.30 20.60 0.02
CA ASP A 98 9.72 19.98 -1.25
C ASP A 98 8.53 19.64 -2.15
N SER A 99 7.35 20.16 -1.86
CA SER A 99 6.09 19.89 -2.57
C SER A 99 5.69 18.41 -2.56
N GLY A 100 6.12 17.65 -1.53
CA GLY A 100 5.84 16.23 -1.38
C GLY A 100 6.64 15.34 -2.32
N VAL A 101 7.75 15.84 -2.88
CA VAL A 101 8.61 15.08 -3.80
C VAL A 101 9.31 13.95 -3.07
N GLU A 102 9.90 14.24 -1.91
CA GLU A 102 10.57 13.24 -1.10
C GLU A 102 9.54 12.43 -0.26
N GLN A 103 9.59 11.13 -0.43
CA GLN A 103 8.77 10.16 0.31
C GLN A 103 9.65 9.43 1.31
N ARG A 104 9.20 9.37 2.56
CA ARG A 104 9.93 8.70 3.65
C ARG A 104 8.96 7.84 4.46
N ILE A 105 9.48 6.76 5.04
CA ILE A 105 8.68 5.84 5.82
C ILE A 105 8.90 6.07 7.30
N ALA A 106 7.79 6.22 8.01
CA ALA A 106 7.70 6.45 9.44
C ALA A 106 7.09 5.28 10.19
N LEU A 107 7.33 5.25 11.48
CA LEU A 107 6.76 4.33 12.44
C LEU A 107 5.87 5.07 13.43
N ALA A 108 4.69 4.53 13.68
CA ALA A 108 3.87 4.85 14.85
C ALA A 108 3.46 3.56 15.57
N THR A 109 3.20 3.66 16.87
CA THR A 109 2.76 2.52 17.67
C THR A 109 1.46 2.82 18.39
N SER A 110 0.69 1.77 18.66
CA SER A 110 -0.59 1.85 19.38
C SER A 110 -0.82 0.61 20.24
N ALA A 111 -1.40 0.80 21.42
CA ALA A 111 -1.85 -0.30 22.26
C ALA A 111 -3.31 -0.69 21.98
N ASP A 112 -4.07 0.19 21.35
CA ASP A 112 -5.54 0.10 21.22
C ASP A 112 -6.08 0.25 19.80
N LEU A 113 -5.19 0.38 18.80
CA LEU A 113 -5.53 0.64 17.38
C LEU A 113 -6.27 1.97 17.12
N SER A 114 -6.48 2.78 18.15
CA SER A 114 -7.21 4.05 18.08
C SER A 114 -6.29 5.25 18.28
N THR A 115 -5.36 5.14 19.22
CA THR A 115 -4.40 6.19 19.55
C THR A 115 -3.01 5.81 19.07
N TRP A 116 -2.47 6.59 18.13
CA TRP A 116 -1.17 6.34 17.54
C TRP A 116 -0.10 7.33 18.05
N THR A 117 1.02 6.81 18.49
CA THR A 117 2.18 7.59 18.92
C THR A 117 3.29 7.44 17.91
N ARG A 118 3.73 8.56 17.31
CA ARG A 118 4.86 8.57 16.38
C ARG A 118 6.17 8.25 17.06
N HIS A 119 7.00 7.48 16.41
CA HIS A 119 8.33 7.17 16.92
C HIS A 119 9.25 8.41 16.83
N PRO A 120 10.01 8.75 17.88
CA PRO A 120 10.82 9.97 17.91
C PRO A 120 11.98 9.98 16.90
N SER A 121 12.39 8.80 16.41
CA SER A 121 13.45 8.66 15.40
C SER A 121 12.93 8.70 13.95
N ASN A 122 11.65 9.08 13.74
CA ASN A 122 11.14 9.21 12.38
C ASN A 122 11.87 10.27 11.55
N PRO A 123 12.06 10.04 10.24
CA PRO A 123 11.69 8.83 9.49
C PRO A 123 12.61 7.64 9.81
N VAL A 124 12.04 6.41 9.84
CA VAL A 124 12.82 5.19 10.18
C VAL A 124 13.39 4.47 8.96
N ILE A 125 12.83 4.69 7.75
CA ILE A 125 13.37 4.11 6.52
C ILE A 125 13.44 5.21 5.44
N GLU A 126 14.65 5.56 5.05
CA GLU A 126 14.94 6.48 3.94
C GLU A 126 15.45 5.70 2.72
N LEU A 127 15.19 6.22 1.53
CA LEU A 127 15.67 5.63 0.27
C LEU A 127 17.20 5.56 0.23
N ASP A 128 17.73 4.39 -0.16
CA ASP A 128 19.16 4.22 -0.43
C ASP A 128 19.45 4.28 -1.94
N PRO A 129 20.17 5.33 -2.42
CA PRO A 129 20.44 5.53 -3.83
C PRO A 129 21.40 4.49 -4.45
N ARG A 130 21.99 3.61 -3.66
CA ARG A 130 22.76 2.46 -4.18
C ARG A 130 21.87 1.46 -4.90
N TRP A 131 20.61 1.37 -4.48
CA TRP A 131 19.64 0.37 -4.95
C TRP A 131 18.46 0.99 -5.69
N TYR A 132 18.03 2.20 -5.30
CA TYR A 132 16.78 2.80 -5.75
C TYR A 132 16.98 4.17 -6.38
N GLU A 133 16.20 4.43 -7.43
CA GLU A 133 16.25 5.66 -8.19
C GLU A 133 15.76 6.83 -7.33
N ARG A 134 16.61 7.87 -7.22
CA ARG A 134 16.25 9.14 -6.59
C ARG A 134 16.02 10.17 -7.69
N VAL A 135 14.77 10.45 -8.00
CA VAL A 135 14.34 11.43 -9.01
C VAL A 135 13.24 12.32 -8.46
N GLU A 136 12.90 13.37 -9.18
CA GLU A 136 11.70 14.15 -8.91
C GLU A 136 10.47 13.22 -8.88
N HIS A 137 9.67 13.28 -7.83
CA HIS A 137 8.59 12.35 -7.52
C HIS A 137 9.08 10.91 -7.23
N GLU A 138 9.95 10.79 -6.26
CA GLU A 138 10.44 9.50 -5.77
C GLU A 138 9.33 8.47 -5.60
N ALA A 139 9.65 7.21 -5.88
CA ALA A 139 8.82 6.08 -5.47
C ALA A 139 9.49 5.37 -4.29
N TRP A 140 9.17 5.82 -3.07
CA TRP A 140 9.62 5.20 -1.82
C TRP A 140 8.50 5.29 -0.78
N ARG A 141 7.44 4.47 -0.98
CA ARG A 141 6.17 4.57 -0.29
C ARG A 141 5.47 3.23 -0.12
N ASP A 142 4.30 3.25 0.50
CA ASP A 142 3.36 2.14 0.64
C ASP A 142 3.99 0.92 1.34
N PRO A 143 4.64 1.06 2.50
CA PRO A 143 5.32 -0.04 3.14
C PRO A 143 4.36 -1.14 3.57
N TRP A 144 4.67 -2.39 3.20
CA TRP A 144 4.00 -3.58 3.70
C TRP A 144 4.90 -4.29 4.71
N LEU A 145 4.44 -4.38 5.96
CA LEU A 145 5.13 -5.08 7.03
C LEU A 145 4.92 -6.59 6.95
N LEU A 146 6.00 -7.33 7.10
CA LEU A 146 6.01 -8.79 7.16
C LEU A 146 6.94 -9.26 8.26
N ARG A 147 6.50 -10.23 9.09
CA ARG A 147 7.44 -11.00 9.93
C ARG A 147 8.34 -11.84 9.03
N ASP A 148 9.63 -11.91 9.36
CA ASP A 148 10.52 -12.82 8.66
C ASP A 148 9.99 -14.26 8.81
N PRO A 149 9.69 -14.97 7.72
CA PRO A 149 9.26 -16.36 7.78
C PRO A 149 10.26 -17.29 8.50
N ALA A 150 11.54 -16.92 8.54
CA ALA A 150 12.59 -17.64 9.28
C ALA A 150 12.70 -17.21 10.76
N GLY A 151 11.89 -16.25 11.21
CA GLY A 151 11.85 -15.77 12.59
C GLY A 151 12.95 -14.78 12.96
N ASN A 152 13.69 -14.23 11.99
CA ASN A 152 14.84 -13.35 12.23
C ASN A 152 14.47 -11.83 12.05
N GLY A 153 13.38 -11.38 12.67
CA GLY A 153 12.96 -9.98 12.60
C GLY A 153 11.83 -9.72 11.61
N PHE A 154 11.94 -8.62 10.86
CA PHE A 154 10.84 -8.07 10.07
C PHE A 154 11.34 -7.56 8.72
N HIS A 155 10.45 -7.57 7.73
CA HIS A 155 10.68 -7.00 6.41
C HIS A 155 9.66 -5.91 6.13
N ALA A 156 10.07 -4.88 5.39
CA ALA A 156 9.19 -3.93 4.74
C ALA A 156 9.34 -4.08 3.23
N LEU A 157 8.23 -4.36 2.55
CA LEU A 157 8.14 -4.35 1.09
C LEU A 157 7.61 -2.98 0.68
N ILE A 158 8.25 -2.33 -0.28
CA ILE A 158 8.08 -0.90 -0.54
C ILE A 158 7.86 -0.69 -2.03
N THR A 159 6.93 0.19 -2.40
CA THR A 159 6.83 0.69 -3.78
C THR A 159 8.10 1.46 -4.10
N ALA A 160 8.90 0.97 -5.06
CA ALA A 160 10.19 1.55 -5.39
C ALA A 160 10.51 1.45 -6.90
N ARG A 161 11.60 2.11 -7.30
CA ARG A 161 12.14 2.04 -8.66
C ARG A 161 13.62 1.70 -8.63
N ALA A 162 14.04 0.77 -9.49
CA ALA A 162 15.45 0.42 -9.64
C ALA A 162 16.25 1.55 -10.30
N THR A 163 17.56 1.59 -10.05
CA THR A 163 18.48 2.55 -10.69
C THR A 163 18.75 2.23 -12.17
N THR A 164 18.41 1.03 -12.62
CA THR A 164 18.68 0.51 -13.97
C THR A 164 17.41 -0.04 -14.62
N GLY A 165 17.45 -0.27 -15.93
CA GLY A 165 16.31 -0.75 -16.72
C GLY A 165 15.67 0.34 -17.57
N GLU A 166 14.67 -0.03 -18.39
CA GLU A 166 13.92 0.92 -19.20
C GLU A 166 13.15 1.91 -18.31
N PRO A 167 13.20 3.22 -18.59
CA PRO A 167 12.63 4.26 -17.68
C PRO A 167 11.15 4.06 -17.33
N ASP A 168 10.35 3.51 -18.24
CA ASP A 168 8.92 3.24 -18.03
C ASP A 168 8.63 1.89 -17.34
N ALA A 169 9.68 1.12 -17.02
CA ALA A 169 9.57 -0.23 -16.46
C ALA A 169 10.53 -0.49 -15.28
N ARG A 170 10.95 0.54 -14.56
CA ARG A 170 11.87 0.43 -13.40
C ARG A 170 11.19 0.11 -12.08
N GLY A 171 9.87 -0.07 -12.06
CA GLY A 171 9.15 -0.45 -10.86
C GLY A 171 9.64 -1.78 -10.29
N VAL A 172 9.93 -1.79 -9.00
CA VAL A 172 10.38 -2.96 -8.25
C VAL A 172 9.75 -2.98 -6.85
N ILE A 173 9.75 -4.13 -6.22
CA ILE A 173 9.48 -4.24 -4.79
C ILE A 173 10.75 -3.88 -4.03
N GLY A 174 10.77 -2.68 -3.46
CA GLY A 174 11.82 -2.24 -2.57
C GLY A 174 11.81 -3.03 -1.26
N HIS A 175 12.96 -3.07 -0.59
CA HIS A 175 13.15 -3.94 0.57
C HIS A 175 13.93 -3.25 1.68
N ALA A 176 13.43 -3.36 2.89
CA ALA A 176 14.18 -3.09 4.10
C ALA A 176 13.95 -4.22 5.12
N TRP A 177 14.95 -4.46 5.97
CA TRP A 177 14.89 -5.45 7.04
C TRP A 177 15.19 -4.80 8.38
N SER A 178 14.55 -5.30 9.44
CA SER A 178 14.74 -4.82 10.81
C SER A 178 14.73 -5.99 11.81
N PRO A 179 15.59 -5.98 12.83
CA PRO A 179 15.49 -6.92 13.92
C PRO A 179 14.39 -6.58 14.94
N ASP A 180 13.90 -5.31 14.97
CA ASP A 180 13.12 -4.75 16.08
C ASP A 180 12.04 -3.74 15.66
N LEU A 181 11.71 -3.60 14.37
CA LEU A 181 10.77 -2.65 13.78
C LEU A 181 11.19 -1.17 13.88
N VAL A 182 12.31 -0.85 14.51
CA VAL A 182 12.82 0.52 14.71
C VAL A 182 14.06 0.79 13.89
N ARG A 183 15.02 -0.12 13.93
CA ARG A 183 16.29 0.00 13.19
C ARG A 183 16.18 -0.75 11.88
N TRP A 184 16.21 -0.04 10.77
CA TRP A 184 16.00 -0.60 9.44
C TRP A 184 17.28 -0.55 8.61
N GLU A 185 17.56 -1.63 7.91
CA GLU A 185 18.59 -1.75 6.88
C GLU A 185 17.90 -1.83 5.51
N VAL A 186 18.14 -0.85 4.66
CA VAL A 186 17.66 -0.88 3.27
C VAL A 186 18.53 -1.86 2.48
N ARG A 187 17.89 -2.76 1.75
CA ARG A 187 18.49 -3.87 1.00
C ARG A 187 18.19 -3.78 -0.49
N PRO A 188 18.87 -4.57 -1.34
CA PRO A 188 18.52 -4.68 -2.75
C PRO A 188 17.03 -5.03 -2.94
N PRO A 189 16.43 -4.65 -4.09
CA PRO A 189 15.04 -4.99 -4.40
C PRO A 189 14.80 -6.50 -4.41
N LEU A 190 13.58 -6.91 -4.02
CA LEU A 190 13.13 -8.31 -4.04
C LEU A 190 12.61 -8.74 -5.41
N SER A 191 12.51 -7.84 -6.39
CA SER A 191 12.07 -8.14 -7.74
C SER A 191 12.92 -7.43 -8.78
N GLU A 192 12.94 -7.98 -10.00
CA GLU A 192 13.62 -7.37 -11.13
C GLU A 192 12.71 -6.33 -11.82
N PRO A 193 13.27 -5.25 -12.40
CA PRO A 193 12.54 -4.30 -13.24
C PRO A 193 12.23 -4.94 -14.61
N GLY A 194 11.31 -4.34 -15.39
CA GLY A 194 11.07 -4.74 -16.78
C GLY A 194 9.61 -4.79 -17.21
N GLU A 195 8.66 -4.77 -16.28
CA GLU A 195 7.24 -4.90 -16.62
C GLU A 195 6.43 -3.62 -16.37
N PHE A 196 6.71 -2.92 -15.29
CA PHE A 196 5.91 -1.79 -14.81
C PHE A 196 6.79 -0.63 -14.35
N GLY A 197 6.26 0.59 -14.45
CA GLY A 197 6.90 1.77 -13.90
C GLY A 197 6.85 1.85 -12.39
N HIS A 198 5.75 1.37 -11.79
CA HIS A 198 5.57 1.20 -10.34
C HIS A 198 4.81 -0.11 -10.05
N LEU A 199 5.10 -0.73 -8.91
CA LEU A 199 4.31 -1.79 -8.28
C LEU A 199 3.76 -1.19 -6.98
N GLU A 200 2.59 -0.55 -7.06
CA GLU A 200 2.06 0.28 -5.97
C GLU A 200 1.32 -0.54 -4.91
N VAL A 201 1.40 -0.09 -3.67
CA VAL A 201 0.64 -0.63 -2.54
C VAL A 201 0.81 -2.15 -2.41
N PRO A 202 2.06 -2.65 -2.33
CA PRO A 202 2.31 -4.09 -2.31
C PRO A 202 1.71 -4.76 -1.07
N GLN A 203 1.34 -6.02 -1.23
CA GLN A 203 0.99 -6.95 -0.15
C GLN A 203 1.45 -8.34 -0.53
N VAL A 204 1.99 -9.08 0.43
CA VAL A 204 2.23 -10.52 0.26
C VAL A 204 1.34 -11.32 1.18
N ALA A 205 0.89 -12.47 0.71
CA ALA A 205 0.07 -13.39 1.48
C ALA A 205 0.36 -14.84 1.08
N LEU A 206 0.12 -15.76 2.01
CA LEU A 206 0.11 -17.19 1.73
C LEU A 206 -1.34 -17.61 1.51
N VAL A 207 -1.78 -17.61 0.25
CA VAL A 207 -3.14 -17.99 -0.14
C VAL A 207 -3.18 -19.48 -0.38
N ASP A 208 -3.84 -20.20 0.53
CA ASP A 208 -4.00 -21.66 0.49
C ASP A 208 -2.68 -22.42 0.21
N GLY A 209 -1.59 -21.93 0.80
CA GLY A 209 -0.24 -22.49 0.64
C GLY A 209 0.56 -21.89 -0.51
N THR A 210 -0.05 -21.07 -1.36
CA THR A 210 0.63 -20.41 -2.48
C THR A 210 1.09 -19.01 -2.07
N PRO A 211 2.39 -18.69 -2.16
CA PRO A 211 2.86 -17.32 -1.94
C PRO A 211 2.42 -16.42 -3.09
N VAL A 212 1.72 -15.34 -2.78
CA VAL A 212 1.28 -14.36 -3.76
C VAL A 212 1.77 -12.96 -3.38
N LEU A 213 2.11 -12.19 -4.40
CA LEU A 213 2.33 -10.75 -4.34
C LEU A 213 1.15 -10.06 -5.02
N LEU A 214 0.45 -9.21 -4.29
CA LEU A 214 -0.58 -8.31 -4.79
C LEU A 214 -0.01 -6.90 -4.84
N PHE A 215 -0.23 -6.18 -5.93
CA PHE A 215 0.12 -4.77 -6.11
C PHE A 215 -0.84 -4.11 -7.08
N SER A 216 -0.78 -2.80 -7.24
CA SER A 216 -1.59 -2.08 -8.23
C SER A 216 -0.72 -1.30 -9.20
N VAL A 217 -1.25 -1.12 -10.41
CA VAL A 217 -0.54 -0.42 -11.49
C VAL A 217 -1.46 0.61 -12.14
N ALA A 218 -1.01 1.86 -12.18
CA ALA A 218 -1.69 2.94 -12.89
C ALA A 218 -1.54 2.78 -14.43
N PRO A 219 -2.48 3.31 -15.23
CA PRO A 219 -2.47 3.13 -16.68
C PRO A 219 -1.19 3.60 -17.36
N ASP A 220 -0.61 4.69 -16.87
CA ASP A 220 0.64 5.29 -17.37
C ASP A 220 1.90 4.59 -16.84
N ARG A 221 1.75 3.60 -15.96
CA ARG A 221 2.85 2.84 -15.33
C ARG A 221 3.00 1.41 -15.85
N VAL A 222 2.31 1.04 -16.90
CA VAL A 222 2.55 -0.22 -17.62
C VAL A 222 3.68 0.01 -18.61
N GLY A 223 4.75 -0.77 -18.54
CA GLY A 223 5.90 -0.65 -19.43
C GLY A 223 5.53 -0.92 -20.91
N ALA A 224 6.19 -0.23 -21.84
CA ALA A 224 5.89 -0.33 -23.27
C ALA A 224 6.02 -1.78 -23.80
N ALA A 225 7.03 -2.51 -23.35
CA ALA A 225 7.24 -3.90 -23.73
C ALA A 225 6.09 -4.81 -23.27
N ARG A 226 5.60 -4.64 -22.04
CA ARG A 226 4.44 -5.38 -21.53
C ARG A 226 3.17 -5.02 -22.30
N ARG A 227 2.92 -3.74 -22.51
CA ARG A 227 1.77 -3.24 -23.28
C ARG A 227 1.73 -3.84 -24.70
N ALA A 228 2.88 -3.94 -25.35
CA ALA A 228 2.98 -4.58 -26.68
C ALA A 228 2.64 -6.09 -26.64
N ARG A 229 3.04 -6.80 -25.58
CA ARG A 229 2.74 -8.24 -25.43
C ARG A 229 1.31 -8.52 -24.96
N ARG A 230 0.71 -7.60 -24.22
CA ARG A 230 -0.60 -7.76 -23.56
C ARG A 230 -1.48 -6.52 -23.74
N PRO A 231 -1.88 -6.19 -24.99
CA PRO A 231 -2.59 -4.96 -25.32
C PRO A 231 -3.98 -4.84 -24.67
N ALA A 232 -4.57 -5.96 -24.25
CA ALA A 232 -5.86 -5.98 -23.58
C ALA A 232 -5.74 -5.85 -22.03
N GLU A 233 -4.52 -5.87 -21.47
CA GLU A 233 -4.33 -5.63 -20.05
C GLU A 233 -4.55 -4.14 -19.72
N HIS A 234 -5.35 -3.93 -18.72
CA HIS A 234 -5.64 -2.61 -18.19
C HIS A 234 -4.89 -2.39 -16.85
N SER A 235 -4.95 -1.17 -16.34
CA SER A 235 -4.52 -0.81 -15.00
C SER A 235 -5.41 -1.46 -13.94
N GLY A 236 -4.91 -1.49 -12.72
CA GLY A 236 -5.65 -2.00 -11.57
C GLY A 236 -4.80 -2.91 -10.69
N PRO A 237 -5.44 -3.68 -9.81
CA PRO A 237 -4.75 -4.65 -8.98
C PRO A 237 -4.22 -5.82 -9.80
N VAL A 238 -3.01 -6.26 -9.47
CA VAL A 238 -2.26 -7.32 -10.17
C VAL A 238 -1.79 -8.35 -9.16
N VAL A 239 -1.90 -9.63 -9.51
CA VAL A 239 -1.41 -10.76 -8.70
C VAL A 239 -0.28 -11.47 -9.43
N ALA A 240 0.84 -11.66 -8.72
CA ALA A 240 1.95 -12.51 -9.13
C ALA A 240 2.10 -13.68 -8.15
N VAL A 241 2.39 -14.87 -8.65
CA VAL A 241 2.73 -16.05 -7.84
C VAL A 241 4.23 -16.09 -7.62
N GLY A 242 4.66 -16.53 -6.44
CA GLY A 242 6.07 -16.62 -6.07
C GLY A 242 6.45 -17.94 -5.42
N GLU A 243 7.74 -18.09 -5.16
CA GLU A 243 8.31 -19.24 -4.45
C GLU A 243 8.24 -19.08 -2.93
N SER A 244 8.25 -17.83 -2.45
CA SER A 244 8.13 -17.49 -1.04
C SER A 244 7.47 -16.13 -0.85
N LEU A 245 7.18 -15.75 0.40
CA LEU A 245 6.67 -14.41 0.76
C LEU A 245 7.69 -13.28 0.50
N LEU A 246 8.95 -13.63 0.29
CA LEU A 246 10.02 -12.68 -0.09
C LEU A 246 10.45 -12.87 -1.56
N GLY A 247 9.64 -13.59 -2.35
CA GLY A 247 9.92 -13.89 -3.74
C GLY A 247 10.84 -15.11 -3.94
N PRO A 248 11.43 -15.26 -5.14
CA PRO A 248 11.09 -14.48 -6.32
C PRO A 248 9.64 -14.65 -6.77
N TRP A 249 9.07 -13.61 -7.37
CA TRP A 249 7.73 -13.65 -7.96
C TRP A 249 7.80 -13.58 -9.48
N ASP A 250 6.94 -14.32 -10.18
CA ASP A 250 6.81 -14.23 -11.64
C ASP A 250 5.95 -13.01 -12.02
N ILE A 251 6.57 -11.81 -11.99
CA ILE A 251 5.91 -10.56 -12.34
C ILE A 251 5.59 -10.50 -13.84
N ALA A 252 6.36 -11.17 -14.68
CA ALA A 252 6.09 -11.22 -16.12
C ALA A 252 4.80 -11.99 -16.44
N ALA A 253 4.50 -13.06 -15.68
CA ALA A 253 3.25 -13.80 -15.78
C ALA A 253 2.10 -13.22 -14.93
N ALA A 254 2.35 -12.18 -14.14
CA ALA A 254 1.35 -11.56 -13.27
C ALA A 254 0.06 -11.19 -14.03
N ARG A 255 -1.08 -11.31 -13.35
CA ARG A 255 -2.43 -11.15 -13.93
C ARG A 255 -3.18 -10.01 -13.25
N VAL A 256 -3.84 -9.18 -14.04
CA VAL A 256 -4.75 -8.14 -13.54
C VAL A 256 -6.01 -8.79 -12.97
N ILE A 257 -6.46 -8.33 -11.81
CA ILE A 257 -7.74 -8.73 -11.21
C ILE A 257 -8.87 -8.10 -12.05
N PRO A 258 -9.80 -8.91 -12.61
CA PRO A 258 -10.76 -8.43 -13.61
C PRO A 258 -12.00 -7.76 -12.94
N VAL A 259 -11.78 -6.84 -12.01
CA VAL A 259 -12.85 -6.08 -11.35
C VAL A 259 -12.78 -4.63 -11.80
N PRO A 260 -13.80 -4.11 -12.50
CA PRO A 260 -13.81 -2.74 -12.98
C PRO A 260 -13.62 -1.72 -11.87
N ASP A 261 -12.85 -0.68 -12.15
CA ASP A 261 -12.54 0.45 -11.25
C ASP A 261 -11.85 0.09 -9.92
N LEU A 262 -11.55 -1.18 -9.66
CA LEU A 262 -10.85 -1.58 -8.45
C LEU A 262 -9.39 -1.16 -8.51
N TYR A 263 -8.88 -0.56 -7.42
CA TYR A 263 -7.49 -0.17 -7.27
C TYR A 263 -7.00 -0.38 -5.83
N SER A 264 -5.68 -0.46 -5.62
CA SER A 264 -5.01 -0.70 -4.32
C SER A 264 -5.69 -1.81 -3.51
N ALA A 265 -5.91 -2.96 -4.17
CA ALA A 265 -6.59 -4.08 -3.55
C ALA A 265 -5.80 -4.68 -2.37
N ARG A 266 -6.54 -5.25 -1.43
CA ARG A 266 -6.01 -5.99 -0.28
C ARG A 266 -6.68 -7.34 -0.16
N LEU A 267 -5.88 -8.35 0.18
CA LEU A 267 -6.33 -9.67 0.58
C LEU A 267 -6.55 -9.69 2.10
N VAL A 268 -7.70 -10.18 2.53
CA VAL A 268 -8.03 -10.35 3.95
C VAL A 268 -8.84 -11.63 4.13
N ARG A 269 -8.65 -12.34 5.23
CA ARG A 269 -9.53 -13.46 5.59
C ARG A 269 -10.76 -12.94 6.32
N ASP A 270 -11.93 -13.43 5.91
CA ASP A 270 -13.16 -13.18 6.68
C ASP A 270 -13.28 -14.11 7.90
N ARG A 271 -14.34 -13.96 8.68
CA ARG A 271 -14.56 -14.75 9.90
C ARG A 271 -14.87 -16.23 9.62
N ALA A 272 -15.17 -16.61 8.38
CA ALA A 272 -15.28 -17.99 7.94
C ALA A 272 -13.92 -18.59 7.49
N GLY A 273 -12.86 -17.77 7.46
CA GLY A 273 -11.53 -18.14 6.98
C GLY A 273 -11.36 -18.05 5.47
N GLU A 274 -12.37 -17.56 4.74
CA GLU A 274 -12.34 -17.40 3.30
C GLU A 274 -11.57 -16.14 2.91
N TRP A 275 -10.76 -16.23 1.83
CA TRP A 275 -10.05 -15.07 1.30
C TRP A 275 -11.00 -14.12 0.56
N GLN A 276 -10.95 -12.86 0.94
CA GLN A 276 -11.68 -11.76 0.35
C GLN A 276 -10.71 -10.75 -0.28
N VAL A 277 -11.14 -10.13 -1.37
CA VAL A 277 -10.47 -8.99 -2.00
C VAL A 277 -11.32 -7.74 -1.74
N LEU A 278 -10.71 -6.71 -1.22
CA LEU A 278 -11.26 -5.36 -1.16
C LEU A 278 -10.33 -4.43 -1.94
N GLY A 279 -10.85 -3.36 -2.51
CA GLY A 279 -10.07 -2.30 -3.15
C GLY A 279 -10.83 -0.99 -3.07
N PHE A 280 -10.18 0.12 -3.34
CA PHE A 280 -10.94 1.34 -3.55
C PHE A 280 -11.43 1.42 -5.00
N LEU A 281 -12.55 2.11 -5.20
CA LEU A 281 -13.14 2.34 -6.50
C LEU A 281 -12.60 3.65 -7.08
N ASP A 282 -11.75 3.53 -8.10
CA ASP A 282 -11.09 4.67 -8.73
C ASP A 282 -12.03 5.45 -9.66
N GLY A 283 -12.56 4.79 -10.68
CA GLY A 283 -13.47 5.42 -11.66
C GLY A 283 -12.83 6.49 -12.56
N SER A 284 -11.54 6.80 -12.38
CA SER A 284 -10.83 7.86 -13.12
C SER A 284 -10.85 7.65 -14.62
N ALA A 285 -10.86 6.39 -15.09
CA ALA A 285 -10.98 6.04 -16.51
C ALA A 285 -12.31 6.55 -17.12
N ARG A 286 -13.33 6.81 -16.31
CA ARG A 286 -14.63 7.39 -16.68
C ARG A 286 -14.70 8.89 -16.40
N GLY A 287 -13.59 9.52 -16.02
CA GLY A 287 -13.45 10.95 -15.77
C GLY A 287 -13.88 11.41 -14.37
N THR A 288 -14.25 10.49 -13.47
CA THR A 288 -14.69 10.85 -12.11
C THR A 288 -14.13 9.87 -11.08
N PHE A 289 -13.33 10.38 -10.18
CA PHE A 289 -12.83 9.59 -9.04
C PHE A 289 -13.96 9.27 -8.08
N ILE A 290 -14.25 7.98 -7.86
CA ILE A 290 -15.34 7.53 -6.98
C ILE A 290 -14.92 7.74 -5.53
N GLY A 291 -13.76 7.20 -5.12
CA GLY A 291 -13.20 7.38 -3.79
C GLY A 291 -14.03 6.74 -2.68
N GLU A 292 -14.31 5.44 -2.82
CA GLU A 292 -15.02 4.58 -1.87
C GLU A 292 -14.30 3.23 -1.80
N ILE A 293 -14.33 2.51 -0.67
CA ILE A 293 -13.80 1.15 -0.56
C ILE A 293 -14.91 0.15 -0.82
N SER A 294 -14.65 -0.82 -1.68
CA SER A 294 -15.59 -1.84 -2.12
C SER A 294 -16.12 -2.71 -0.97
N ASP A 295 -17.20 -3.40 -1.20
CA ASP A 295 -17.54 -4.59 -0.42
C ASP A 295 -16.52 -5.70 -0.68
N PRO A 296 -16.33 -6.65 0.26
CA PRO A 296 -15.46 -7.80 0.06
C PRO A 296 -15.99 -8.68 -1.08
N ILE A 297 -15.06 -9.09 -1.95
CA ILE A 297 -15.29 -9.98 -3.10
C ILE A 297 -14.57 -11.29 -2.80
N PRO A 298 -15.24 -12.44 -2.77
CA PRO A 298 -14.59 -13.73 -2.54
C PRO A 298 -13.50 -14.00 -3.60
N LEU A 299 -12.27 -14.27 -3.15
CA LEU A 299 -11.12 -14.48 -4.04
C LEU A 299 -11.39 -15.61 -5.06
N ARG A 300 -12.08 -16.69 -4.63
CA ARG A 300 -12.46 -17.81 -5.49
C ARG A 300 -13.31 -17.41 -6.71
N GLU A 301 -14.05 -16.31 -6.63
CA GLU A 301 -14.88 -15.82 -7.74
C GLU A 301 -14.05 -15.10 -8.82
N LEU A 302 -12.81 -14.75 -8.51
CA LEU A 302 -11.92 -14.00 -9.41
C LEU A 302 -11.02 -14.91 -10.26
N GLY A 303 -11.07 -16.24 -10.05
CA GLY A 303 -10.25 -17.21 -10.78
C GLY A 303 -8.75 -17.01 -10.58
N LEU A 304 -8.37 -16.52 -9.42
CA LEU A 304 -6.99 -16.29 -9.00
C LEU A 304 -6.50 -17.49 -8.15
N PRO A 305 -5.16 -17.69 -8.05
CA PRO A 305 -4.59 -18.81 -7.31
C PRO A 305 -4.92 -18.78 -5.83
#